data_bd8f352996ee6cbeba9ee3534371120e
#
_entry.id   bd8f352996ee6cbeba9ee3534371120e
#
_cell.length_a   1.000
_cell.length_b   1.000
_cell.length_c   1.000
_cell.angle_alpha   90.00
_cell.angle_beta   90.00
_cell.angle_gamma   90.00
#
_symmetry.space_group_name_H-M   'P 1'
#
loop_
_entity.id
_entity.type
_entity.pdbx_description
1 polymer ?
#
loop_
_entity_poly.entity_id
_entity_poly.type
_entity_poly.pdbx_seq_one_letter_code
_entity_poly.pdbx_strand_id
1 'polypeptide(L)'
;MKRIAIFASGNGSNAENIIRYFHQHPQGAEVALVVCNRAEAGVLRRAAALGVEAVVMPKALINDEATMTTLLESRGIDIIVLAGFLLMVPPFLIARYPDHIVNIHPSLLPKYGGKGMFGRHVHEAVVAACEKETGITIHFVSDACDEGRIIFQASVPVEPTDTPAEVECKIHALEREHFPRVIAETFLGTHSQNAQNC
;
A
#
# COMPACT_ATOMS: atom_id res chain seq x y z
N MET A 1 7.79 -19.35 -4.46
CA MET A 1 7.86 -18.13 -3.61
C MET A 1 7.22 -17.00 -4.39
N LYS A 2 6.23 -16.31 -3.84
CA LYS A 2 5.54 -15.19 -4.49
C LYS A 2 6.45 -13.97 -4.57
N ARG A 3 6.42 -13.24 -5.67
CA ARG A 3 7.25 -12.06 -5.88
C ARG A 3 6.39 -10.79 -5.89
N ILE A 4 6.71 -9.87 -5.01
CA ILE A 4 5.96 -8.63 -4.77
C ILE A 4 6.66 -7.45 -5.44
N ALA A 5 5.91 -6.65 -6.21
CA ALA A 5 6.31 -5.31 -6.60
C ALA A 5 5.59 -4.28 -5.73
N ILE A 6 6.33 -3.32 -5.15
CA ILE A 6 5.75 -2.20 -4.41
C ILE A 6 5.77 -0.95 -5.30
N PHE A 7 4.62 -0.33 -5.48
CA PHE A 7 4.49 0.95 -6.19
C PHE A 7 4.37 2.08 -5.16
N ALA A 8 5.20 3.10 -5.28
CA ALA A 8 5.23 4.23 -4.34
C ALA A 8 5.60 5.54 -5.03
N SER A 9 5.15 6.67 -4.47
CA SER A 9 5.42 8.01 -5.03
C SER A 9 6.17 8.93 -4.05
N GLY A 10 6.35 8.52 -2.80
CA GLY A 10 6.78 9.40 -1.71
C GLY A 10 7.95 8.87 -0.89
N ASN A 11 7.89 9.15 0.42
CA ASN A 11 8.97 8.82 1.36
C ASN A 11 9.24 7.32 1.51
N GLY A 12 8.22 6.46 1.35
CA GLY A 12 8.37 5.00 1.33
C GLY A 12 8.43 4.34 2.71
N SER A 13 7.86 4.93 3.74
CA SER A 13 7.78 4.30 5.08
C SER A 13 7.05 2.96 5.06
N ASN A 14 5.92 2.88 4.36
CA ASN A 14 5.20 1.62 4.18
C ASN A 14 6.00 0.61 3.34
N ALA A 15 6.64 1.05 2.26
CA ALA A 15 7.49 0.18 1.45
C ALA A 15 8.64 -0.42 2.29
N GLU A 16 9.34 0.40 3.07
CA GLU A 16 10.37 -0.07 4.00
C GLU A 16 9.84 -1.09 5.00
N ASN A 17 8.69 -0.81 5.59
CA ASN A 17 8.08 -1.71 6.56
C ASN A 17 7.71 -3.08 5.94
N ILE A 18 7.14 -3.08 4.73
CA ILE A 18 6.81 -4.30 4.00
C ILE A 18 8.08 -5.09 3.65
N ILE A 19 9.13 -4.43 3.14
CA ILE A 19 10.40 -5.08 2.82
C ILE A 19 11.00 -5.75 4.06
N ARG A 20 11.09 -5.02 5.19
CA ARG A 20 11.61 -5.54 6.45
C ARG A 20 10.80 -6.73 6.96
N TYR A 21 9.49 -6.67 6.86
CA TYR A 21 8.61 -7.77 7.25
C TYR A 21 8.91 -9.04 6.47
N PHE A 22 8.99 -8.97 5.13
CA PHE A 22 9.26 -10.15 4.31
C PHE A 22 10.72 -10.62 4.41
N HIS A 23 11.68 -9.76 4.75
CA HIS A 23 13.04 -10.20 5.10
C HIS A 23 13.07 -11.01 6.41
N GLN A 24 12.23 -10.65 7.39
CA GLN A 24 12.12 -11.37 8.66
C GLN A 24 11.27 -12.66 8.53
N HIS A 25 10.39 -12.70 7.54
CA HIS A 25 9.48 -13.82 7.28
C HIS A 25 9.65 -14.33 5.83
N PRO A 26 10.82 -14.92 5.49
CA PRO A 26 11.17 -15.25 4.09
C PRO A 26 10.39 -16.42 3.51
N GLN A 27 9.45 -17.01 4.28
CA GLN A 27 8.67 -18.15 3.83
C GLN A 27 7.44 -17.67 3.05
N GLY A 28 7.43 -17.94 1.76
CA GLY A 28 6.27 -17.76 0.88
C GLY A 28 6.34 -16.56 -0.07
N ALA A 29 6.92 -15.42 0.31
CA ALA A 29 7.05 -14.26 -0.58
C ALA A 29 8.32 -13.44 -0.33
N GLU A 30 8.72 -12.66 -1.34
CA GLU A 30 9.79 -11.67 -1.26
C GLU A 30 9.36 -10.38 -1.97
N VAL A 31 9.89 -9.24 -1.53
CA VAL A 31 9.78 -7.99 -2.29
C VAL A 31 10.92 -7.96 -3.30
N ALA A 32 10.56 -8.11 -4.57
CA ALA A 32 11.53 -8.22 -5.66
C ALA A 32 11.81 -6.87 -6.35
N LEU A 33 10.85 -5.94 -6.28
CA LEU A 33 10.93 -4.69 -7.04
C LEU A 33 10.20 -3.55 -6.31
N VAL A 34 10.78 -2.36 -6.36
CA VAL A 34 10.09 -1.10 -6.06
C VAL A 34 9.98 -0.27 -7.33
N VAL A 35 8.76 0.12 -7.69
CA VAL A 35 8.47 1.01 -8.81
C VAL A 35 8.10 2.38 -8.27
N CYS A 36 8.83 3.42 -8.66
CA CYS A 36 8.57 4.78 -8.22
C CYS A 36 8.42 5.72 -9.42
N ASN A 37 7.41 6.60 -9.38
CA ASN A 37 7.19 7.56 -10.47
C ASN A 37 7.96 8.89 -10.32
N ARG A 38 8.76 9.03 -9.26
CA ARG A 38 9.52 10.27 -8.93
C ARG A 38 10.98 9.94 -8.62
N ALA A 39 11.90 10.56 -9.33
CA ALA A 39 13.34 10.28 -9.18
C ALA A 39 13.93 10.68 -7.81
N GLU A 40 13.37 11.70 -7.17
CA GLU A 40 13.82 12.23 -5.87
C GLU A 40 13.11 11.62 -4.66
N ALA A 41 12.22 10.65 -4.88
CA ALA A 41 11.43 10.05 -3.80
C ALA A 41 12.30 9.26 -2.81
N GLY A 42 12.01 9.41 -1.52
CA GLY A 42 12.73 8.75 -0.44
C GLY A 42 12.70 7.23 -0.50
N VAL A 43 11.65 6.66 -1.09
CA VAL A 43 11.48 5.21 -1.25
C VAL A 43 12.66 4.56 -1.99
N LEU A 44 13.25 5.24 -2.96
CA LEU A 44 14.39 4.70 -3.72
C LEU A 44 15.61 4.44 -2.84
N ARG A 45 15.94 5.38 -1.95
CA ARG A 45 17.05 5.23 -0.99
C ARG A 45 16.75 4.12 0.03
N ARG A 46 15.50 4.00 0.48
CA ARG A 46 15.09 2.96 1.44
C ARG A 46 15.19 1.58 0.82
N ALA A 47 14.70 1.40 -0.41
CA ALA A 47 14.81 0.13 -1.14
C ALA A 47 16.27 -0.27 -1.34
N ALA A 48 17.12 0.66 -1.81
CA ALA A 48 18.55 0.41 -1.99
C ALA A 48 19.26 0.01 -0.69
N ALA A 49 18.96 0.69 0.42
CA ALA A 49 19.50 0.37 1.75
C ALA A 49 19.09 -1.03 2.25
N LEU A 50 17.99 -1.57 1.73
CA LEU A 50 17.49 -2.91 2.06
C LEU A 50 17.81 -3.95 0.96
N GLY A 51 18.63 -3.61 -0.03
CA GLY A 51 19.06 -4.52 -1.08
C GLY A 51 17.95 -4.90 -2.09
N VAL A 52 16.88 -4.10 -2.18
CA VAL A 52 15.78 -4.32 -3.13
C VAL A 52 15.96 -3.47 -4.37
N GLU A 53 15.81 -4.07 -5.55
CA GLU A 53 15.82 -3.35 -6.82
C GLU A 53 14.76 -2.24 -6.82
N ALA A 54 15.14 -1.03 -7.22
CA ALA A 54 14.22 0.08 -7.36
C ALA A 54 14.39 0.76 -8.72
N VAL A 55 13.27 1.01 -9.40
CA VAL A 55 13.25 1.64 -10.73
C VAL A 55 12.41 2.90 -10.72
N VAL A 56 12.89 3.91 -11.46
CA VAL A 56 12.12 5.13 -11.69
C VAL A 56 11.34 4.97 -12.99
N MET A 57 10.02 4.99 -12.88
CA MET A 57 9.09 4.84 -14.00
C MET A 57 8.16 6.05 -14.07
N PRO A 58 8.48 7.08 -14.89
CA PRO A 58 7.59 8.21 -15.09
C PRO A 58 6.19 7.78 -15.55
N LYS A 59 5.18 8.63 -15.33
CA LYS A 59 3.78 8.33 -15.67
C LYS A 59 3.59 7.79 -17.08
N ALA A 60 4.33 8.33 -18.06
CA ALA A 60 4.25 7.87 -19.46
C ALA A 60 4.63 6.39 -19.59
N LEU A 61 5.71 5.95 -18.92
CA LEU A 61 6.17 4.56 -18.96
C LEU A 61 5.29 3.63 -18.11
N ILE A 62 4.70 4.12 -17.02
CA ILE A 62 3.72 3.34 -16.23
C ILE A 62 2.46 3.05 -17.07
N ASN A 63 2.06 3.99 -17.95
CA ASN A 63 0.92 3.83 -18.83
C ASN A 63 1.25 3.12 -20.16
N ASP A 64 2.52 2.82 -20.41
CA ASP A 64 2.94 2.02 -21.56
C ASP A 64 2.86 0.53 -21.23
N GLU A 65 1.86 -0.14 -21.80
CA GLU A 65 1.56 -1.54 -21.51
C GLU A 65 2.75 -2.47 -21.78
N ALA A 66 3.43 -2.28 -22.93
CA ALA A 66 4.55 -3.14 -23.30
C ALA A 66 5.71 -3.00 -22.32
N THR A 67 6.07 -1.77 -21.96
CA THR A 67 7.16 -1.49 -21.01
C THR A 67 6.86 -2.04 -19.62
N MET A 68 5.66 -1.76 -19.09
CA MET A 68 5.30 -2.22 -17.74
C MET A 68 5.16 -3.74 -17.67
N THR A 69 4.52 -4.34 -18.66
CA THR A 69 4.38 -5.80 -18.73
C THR A 69 5.75 -6.47 -18.77
N THR A 70 6.64 -6.02 -19.66
CA THR A 70 8.01 -6.54 -19.77
C THR A 70 8.78 -6.40 -18.45
N LEU A 71 8.67 -5.25 -17.77
CA LEU A 71 9.31 -5.01 -16.49
C LEU A 71 8.85 -6.03 -15.43
N LEU A 72 7.54 -6.16 -15.26
CA LEU A 72 6.97 -7.02 -14.22
C LEU A 72 7.19 -8.50 -14.51
N GLU A 73 7.02 -8.92 -15.76
CA GLU A 73 7.26 -10.31 -16.18
C GLU A 73 8.71 -10.74 -16.05
N SER A 74 9.66 -9.88 -16.47
CA SER A 74 11.09 -10.18 -16.35
C SER A 74 11.56 -10.34 -14.90
N ARG A 75 10.80 -9.85 -13.93
CA ARG A 75 11.03 -10.04 -12.49
C ARG A 75 10.11 -11.09 -11.89
N GLY A 76 9.25 -11.73 -12.69
CA GLY A 76 8.31 -12.75 -12.22
C GLY A 76 7.35 -12.24 -11.15
N ILE A 77 6.83 -11.01 -11.28
CA ILE A 77 5.96 -10.40 -10.28
C ILE A 77 4.60 -11.09 -10.26
N ASP A 78 4.18 -11.54 -9.09
CA ASP A 78 2.88 -12.15 -8.83
C ASP A 78 1.88 -11.18 -8.20
N ILE A 79 2.37 -10.21 -7.40
CA ILE A 79 1.54 -9.33 -6.56
C ILE A 79 2.05 -7.90 -6.70
N ILE A 80 1.14 -6.95 -6.80
CA ILE A 80 1.43 -5.51 -6.78
C ILE A 80 0.85 -4.91 -5.50
N VAL A 81 1.66 -4.15 -4.77
CA VAL A 81 1.25 -3.46 -3.55
C VAL A 81 1.41 -1.96 -3.75
N LEU A 82 0.34 -1.20 -3.62
CA LEU A 82 0.37 0.25 -3.66
C LEU A 82 0.61 0.79 -2.26
N ALA A 83 1.76 1.40 -2.05
CA ALA A 83 2.21 1.96 -0.77
C ALA A 83 2.44 3.48 -0.89
N GLY A 84 1.37 4.24 -0.93
CA GLY A 84 1.42 5.69 -1.19
C GLY A 84 1.76 5.99 -2.66
N PHE A 85 1.14 5.27 -3.58
CA PHE A 85 1.25 5.50 -5.01
C PHE A 85 0.15 6.47 -5.46
N LEU A 86 0.54 7.62 -6.02
CA LEU A 86 -0.36 8.74 -6.30
C LEU A 86 -0.90 8.79 -7.73
N LEU A 87 -0.56 7.82 -8.57
CA LEU A 87 -1.12 7.71 -9.92
C LEU A 87 -2.23 6.66 -9.93
N MET A 88 -3.19 6.83 -10.84
CA MET A 88 -4.15 5.76 -11.14
C MET A 88 -3.41 4.56 -11.73
N VAL A 89 -3.80 3.38 -11.30
CA VAL A 89 -3.29 2.13 -11.90
C VAL A 89 -3.89 1.96 -13.28
N PRO A 90 -3.07 1.73 -14.31
CA PRO A 90 -3.59 1.52 -15.65
C PRO A 90 -4.52 0.31 -15.74
N PRO A 91 -5.63 0.38 -16.50
CA PRO A 91 -6.59 -0.72 -16.61
C PRO A 91 -5.98 -2.05 -17.06
N PHE A 92 -4.98 -2.02 -17.94
CA PHE A 92 -4.30 -3.24 -18.37
C PHE A 92 -3.59 -3.98 -17.21
N LEU A 93 -3.08 -3.25 -16.21
CA LEU A 93 -2.50 -3.89 -15.01
C LEU A 93 -3.59 -4.53 -14.14
N ILE A 94 -4.73 -3.87 -13.97
CA ILE A 94 -5.87 -4.43 -13.22
C ILE A 94 -6.38 -5.70 -13.89
N ALA A 95 -6.50 -5.69 -15.21
CA ALA A 95 -6.92 -6.85 -16.00
C ALA A 95 -5.90 -8.01 -15.93
N ARG A 96 -4.60 -7.70 -15.86
CA ARG A 96 -3.53 -8.71 -15.83
C ARG A 96 -3.31 -9.31 -14.45
N TYR A 97 -3.58 -8.56 -13.40
CA TYR A 97 -3.40 -8.93 -11.99
C TYR A 97 -4.73 -8.92 -11.22
N PRO A 98 -5.76 -9.67 -11.70
CA PRO A 98 -7.07 -9.67 -11.03
C PRO A 98 -6.94 -10.20 -9.60
N ASP A 99 -7.45 -9.43 -8.64
CA ASP A 99 -7.31 -9.71 -7.19
C ASP A 99 -5.85 -9.88 -6.70
N HIS A 100 -4.88 -9.33 -7.43
CA HIS A 100 -3.46 -9.37 -7.05
C HIS A 100 -2.83 -7.97 -6.94
N ILE A 101 -3.64 -6.91 -6.99
CA ILE A 101 -3.23 -5.53 -6.71
C ILE A 101 -3.95 -5.07 -5.45
N VAL A 102 -3.19 -4.71 -4.42
CA VAL A 102 -3.74 -4.21 -3.16
C VAL A 102 -3.27 -2.79 -2.89
N ASN A 103 -4.15 -1.99 -2.28
CA ASN A 103 -3.88 -0.63 -1.85
C ASN A 103 -4.17 -0.48 -0.36
N ILE A 104 -3.46 0.45 0.29
CA ILE A 104 -3.83 0.95 1.61
C ILE A 104 -4.29 2.39 1.50
N HIS A 105 -5.46 2.68 2.06
CA HIS A 105 -6.04 4.00 2.10
C HIS A 105 -6.15 4.49 3.55
N PRO A 106 -5.76 5.74 3.87
CA PRO A 106 -5.66 6.24 5.24
C PRO A 106 -6.99 6.73 5.83
N SER A 107 -8.09 6.04 5.50
CA SER A 107 -9.41 6.26 6.09
C SER A 107 -10.23 4.97 6.17
N LEU A 108 -11.37 5.01 6.85
CA LEU A 108 -12.38 3.97 6.84
C LEU A 108 -13.29 4.15 5.60
N LEU A 109 -12.90 3.55 4.48
CA LEU A 109 -13.70 3.60 3.25
C LEU A 109 -15.13 3.10 3.51
N PRO A 110 -16.15 3.68 2.84
CA PRO A 110 -16.06 4.62 1.71
C PRO A 110 -15.85 6.10 2.12
N LYS A 111 -15.80 6.43 3.41
CA LYS A 111 -15.56 7.81 3.85
C LYS A 111 -14.16 8.27 3.44
N TYR A 112 -14.04 9.49 2.97
CA TYR A 112 -12.77 10.12 2.60
C TYR A 112 -11.97 9.31 1.57
N GLY A 113 -12.65 8.58 0.67
CA GLY A 113 -12.07 7.92 -0.50
C GLY A 113 -12.26 8.73 -1.78
N GLY A 114 -11.65 8.24 -2.87
CA GLY A 114 -11.83 8.78 -4.20
C GLY A 114 -10.85 9.89 -4.59
N LYS A 115 -11.10 10.48 -5.75
CA LYS A 115 -10.18 11.42 -6.40
C LYS A 115 -9.84 12.63 -5.52
N GLY A 116 -8.56 12.84 -5.26
CA GLY A 116 -8.06 13.96 -4.44
C GLY A 116 -7.92 13.65 -2.96
N MET A 117 -8.47 12.53 -2.47
CA MET A 117 -8.37 12.09 -1.09
C MET A 117 -7.15 11.18 -0.91
N PHE A 118 -6.02 11.77 -0.55
CA PHE A 118 -4.77 11.04 -0.28
C PHE A 118 -3.90 11.80 0.73
N GLY A 119 -3.13 11.05 1.52
CA GLY A 119 -2.17 11.59 2.47
C GLY A 119 -2.80 12.62 3.41
N ARG A 120 -2.16 13.77 3.57
CA ARG A 120 -2.56 14.81 4.51
C ARG A 120 -3.98 15.35 4.29
N HIS A 121 -4.47 15.38 3.03
CA HIS A 121 -5.84 15.86 2.74
C HIS A 121 -6.91 15.03 3.45
N VAL A 122 -6.70 13.74 3.60
CA VAL A 122 -7.61 12.85 4.34
C VAL A 122 -7.64 13.24 5.82
N HIS A 123 -6.47 13.42 6.44
CA HIS A 123 -6.38 13.77 7.87
C HIS A 123 -6.96 15.15 8.17
N GLU A 124 -6.73 16.11 7.28
CA GLU A 124 -7.35 17.45 7.36
C GLU A 124 -8.88 17.38 7.26
N ALA A 125 -9.41 16.56 6.35
CA ALA A 125 -10.85 16.36 6.19
C ALA A 125 -11.48 15.67 7.41
N VAL A 126 -10.84 14.64 7.96
CA VAL A 126 -11.29 13.93 9.17
C VAL A 126 -11.39 14.89 10.38
N VAL A 127 -10.35 15.70 10.62
CA VAL A 127 -10.32 16.67 11.70
C VAL A 127 -11.36 17.77 11.48
N ALA A 128 -11.46 18.32 10.26
CA ALA A 128 -12.42 19.35 9.92
C ALA A 128 -13.89 18.89 10.08
N ALA A 129 -14.16 17.61 9.84
CA ALA A 129 -15.47 17.01 10.03
C ALA A 129 -15.79 16.63 11.49
N CYS A 130 -14.85 16.86 12.43
CA CYS A 130 -14.98 16.46 13.84
C CYS A 130 -15.35 14.97 13.98
N GLU A 131 -14.78 14.09 13.15
CA GLU A 131 -14.99 12.64 13.23
C GLU A 131 -14.49 12.13 14.60
N LYS A 132 -15.19 11.16 15.16
CA LYS A 132 -14.81 10.54 16.44
C LYS A 132 -13.83 9.38 16.28
N GLU A 133 -13.73 8.85 15.08
CA GLU A 133 -12.80 7.79 14.72
C GLU A 133 -12.36 7.95 13.27
N THR A 134 -11.19 7.42 12.98
CA THR A 134 -10.65 7.22 11.64
C THR A 134 -9.93 5.89 11.58
N GLY A 135 -9.25 5.58 10.49
CA GLY A 135 -8.55 4.32 10.39
C GLY A 135 -7.87 4.12 9.05
N ILE A 136 -7.61 2.87 8.76
CA ILE A 136 -7.05 2.41 7.49
C ILE A 136 -8.00 1.44 6.81
N THR A 137 -7.96 1.42 5.49
CA THR A 137 -8.61 0.39 4.68
C THR A 137 -7.58 -0.23 3.74
N ILE A 138 -7.43 -1.55 3.80
CA ILE A 138 -6.67 -2.34 2.83
C ILE A 138 -7.71 -3.00 1.92
N HIS A 139 -7.56 -2.78 0.61
CA HIS A 139 -8.53 -3.24 -0.37
C HIS A 139 -7.86 -3.68 -1.67
N PHE A 140 -8.54 -4.53 -2.44
CA PHE A 140 -8.15 -4.80 -3.82
C PHE A 140 -8.39 -3.58 -4.68
N VAL A 141 -7.52 -3.36 -5.66
CA VAL A 141 -7.66 -2.26 -6.61
C VAL A 141 -8.65 -2.66 -7.72
N SER A 142 -9.55 -1.73 -8.05
CA SER A 142 -10.49 -1.82 -9.16
C SER A 142 -10.34 -0.63 -10.10
N ASP A 143 -11.09 -0.60 -11.19
CA ASP A 143 -11.11 0.53 -12.15
C ASP A 143 -11.60 1.84 -11.49
N ALA A 144 -12.42 1.74 -10.45
CA ALA A 144 -12.90 2.87 -9.69
C ALA A 144 -11.96 3.14 -8.49
N CYS A 145 -11.61 4.42 -8.28
CA CYS A 145 -10.67 4.82 -7.24
C CYS A 145 -11.25 4.54 -5.85
N ASP A 146 -10.51 3.77 -5.03
CA ASP A 146 -10.84 3.39 -3.65
C ASP A 146 -12.19 2.64 -3.47
N GLU A 147 -12.73 2.04 -4.53
CA GLU A 147 -14.01 1.31 -4.54
C GLU A 147 -13.84 -0.22 -4.65
N GLY A 148 -12.62 -0.72 -4.63
CA GLY A 148 -12.36 -2.15 -4.69
C GLY A 148 -12.79 -2.89 -3.42
N ARG A 149 -12.92 -4.21 -3.52
CA ARG A 149 -13.33 -5.09 -2.41
C ARG A 149 -12.40 -4.94 -1.21
N ILE A 150 -12.97 -4.59 -0.05
CA ILE A 150 -12.24 -4.43 1.21
C ILE A 150 -11.71 -5.78 1.68
N ILE A 151 -10.44 -5.81 2.09
CA ILE A 151 -9.77 -6.95 2.71
C ILE A 151 -9.75 -6.80 4.22
N PHE A 152 -9.37 -5.61 4.71
CA PHE A 152 -9.20 -5.34 6.13
C PHE A 152 -9.42 -3.86 6.44
N GLN A 153 -9.96 -3.58 7.62
CA GLN A 153 -10.03 -2.24 8.20
C GLN A 153 -9.60 -2.29 9.67
N ALA A 154 -8.92 -1.23 10.11
CA ALA A 154 -8.67 -0.99 11.52
C ALA A 154 -8.97 0.47 11.83
N SER A 155 -9.57 0.73 13.00
CA SER A 155 -9.93 2.08 13.44
C SER A 155 -9.10 2.54 14.64
N VAL A 156 -9.05 3.86 14.82
CA VAL A 156 -8.44 4.53 15.96
C VAL A 156 -9.28 5.76 16.34
N PRO A 157 -9.45 6.06 17.63
CA PRO A 157 -10.20 7.25 18.06
C PRO A 157 -9.49 8.54 17.65
N VAL A 158 -10.30 9.54 17.28
CA VAL A 158 -9.86 10.92 17.04
C VAL A 158 -10.37 11.76 18.20
N GLU A 159 -9.42 12.32 18.94
CA GLU A 159 -9.73 13.21 20.05
C GLU A 159 -10.09 14.62 19.55
N PRO A 160 -10.96 15.36 20.25
CA PRO A 160 -11.34 16.71 19.84
C PRO A 160 -10.18 17.71 19.71
N THR A 161 -9.05 17.39 20.34
CA THR A 161 -7.82 18.18 20.30
C THR A 161 -6.80 17.71 19.27
N ASP A 162 -7.06 16.59 18.59
CA ASP A 162 -6.12 16.07 17.60
C ASP A 162 -5.96 17.02 16.41
N THR A 163 -4.73 17.30 16.09
CA THR A 163 -4.34 17.96 14.85
C THR A 163 -4.25 16.95 13.68
N PRO A 164 -4.30 17.40 12.43
CA PRO A 164 -4.07 16.50 11.28
C PRO A 164 -2.76 15.69 11.37
N ALA A 165 -1.71 16.27 11.96
CA ALA A 165 -0.43 15.59 12.14
C ALA A 165 -0.50 14.48 13.20
N GLU A 166 -1.25 14.66 14.28
CA GLU A 166 -1.48 13.62 15.28
C GLU A 166 -2.33 12.49 14.72
N VAL A 167 -3.37 12.82 13.94
CA VAL A 167 -4.15 11.82 13.20
C VAL A 167 -3.24 11.02 12.23
N GLU A 168 -2.37 11.69 11.47
CA GLU A 168 -1.39 11.05 10.59
C GLU A 168 -0.49 10.07 11.35
N CYS A 169 0.00 10.46 12.53
CA CYS A 169 0.81 9.58 13.38
C CYS A 169 0.05 8.31 13.82
N LYS A 170 -1.22 8.46 14.20
CA LYS A 170 -2.09 7.32 14.56
C LYS A 170 -2.31 6.39 13.36
N ILE A 171 -2.58 6.95 12.18
CA ILE A 171 -2.73 6.17 10.93
C ILE A 171 -1.45 5.43 10.58
N HIS A 172 -0.29 6.09 10.64
CA HIS A 172 1.00 5.43 10.37
C HIS A 172 1.31 4.28 11.35
N ALA A 173 0.80 4.35 12.59
CA ALA A 173 0.93 3.23 13.53
C ALA A 173 0.11 2.02 13.06
N LEU A 174 -1.16 2.22 12.67
CA LEU A 174 -2.02 1.18 12.12
C LEU A 174 -1.44 0.58 10.82
N GLU A 175 -0.94 1.42 9.91
CA GLU A 175 -0.31 0.96 8.68
C GLU A 175 0.89 0.04 8.95
N ARG A 176 1.78 0.44 9.88
CA ARG A 176 2.95 -0.35 10.25
C ARG A 176 2.58 -1.70 10.85
N GLU A 177 1.56 -1.73 11.70
CA GLU A 177 1.12 -2.95 12.36
C GLU A 177 0.44 -3.92 11.39
N HIS A 178 -0.44 -3.41 10.55
CA HIS A 178 -1.38 -4.27 9.83
C HIS A 178 -0.98 -4.54 8.38
N PHE A 179 -0.42 -3.56 7.65
CA PHE A 179 -0.30 -3.71 6.20
C PHE A 179 0.55 -4.90 5.76
N PRO A 180 1.78 -5.12 6.27
CA PRO A 180 2.58 -6.27 5.85
C PRO A 180 1.92 -7.60 6.22
N ARG A 181 1.32 -7.68 7.42
CA ARG A 181 0.63 -8.88 7.92
C ARG A 181 -0.57 -9.22 7.03
N VAL A 182 -1.41 -8.26 6.71
CA VAL A 182 -2.60 -8.46 5.86
C VAL A 182 -2.20 -8.90 4.45
N ILE A 183 -1.11 -8.35 3.87
CA ILE A 183 -0.57 -8.83 2.59
C ILE A 183 -0.19 -10.31 2.70
N ALA A 184 0.52 -10.71 3.75
CA ALA A 184 0.93 -12.09 3.96
C ALA A 184 -0.28 -13.03 4.13
N GLU A 185 -1.24 -12.66 4.97
CA GLU A 185 -2.47 -13.43 5.19
C GLU A 185 -3.29 -13.58 3.91
N THR A 186 -3.42 -12.51 3.12
CA THR A 186 -4.20 -12.51 1.88
C THR A 186 -3.63 -13.44 0.80
N PHE A 187 -2.30 -13.43 0.64
CA PHE A 187 -1.67 -14.10 -0.51
C PHE A 187 -0.92 -15.38 -0.17
N LEU A 188 -0.60 -15.62 1.11
CA LEU A 188 0.15 -16.80 1.54
C LEU A 188 -0.67 -17.76 2.41
N GLY A 189 -1.88 -17.39 2.80
CA GLY A 189 -2.75 -18.23 3.61
C GLY A 189 -2.22 -18.46 5.03
N THR A 190 -1.35 -17.61 5.56
CA THR A 190 -0.86 -17.69 6.93
C THR A 190 -1.93 -17.19 7.89
N HIS A 191 -2.94 -18.00 8.14
CA HIS A 191 -3.81 -17.75 9.28
C HIS A 191 -2.97 -17.88 10.56
N SER A 192 -2.89 -16.81 11.33
CA SER A 192 -2.36 -16.85 12.69
C SER A 192 -3.14 -17.90 13.49
N GLN A 193 -2.57 -19.09 13.66
CA GLN A 193 -3.00 -20.02 14.71
C GLN A 193 -2.55 -19.44 16.06
N ASN A 194 -3.24 -18.41 16.55
CA ASN A 194 -3.12 -17.98 17.93
C ASN A 194 -4.37 -17.21 18.35
N ALA A 195 -5.45 -17.93 18.60
CA ALA A 195 -6.51 -17.52 19.51
C ALA A 195 -7.47 -18.69 19.76
N GLN A 196 -6.96 -19.81 20.30
CA GLN A 196 -7.78 -20.77 21.05
C GLN A 196 -6.85 -21.61 21.93
N ASN A 197 -6.50 -21.09 23.07
CA ASN A 197 -6.19 -21.84 24.29
C ASN A 197 -6.18 -20.85 25.46
N CYS A 198 -7.31 -20.67 26.07
CA CYS A 198 -7.60 -20.60 27.51
C CYS A 198 -9.08 -20.45 27.72
#